data_f8ae34b799bccc80bb1fa4c66398c42a
#
_entry.id   f8ae34b799bccc80bb1fa4c66398c42a
#
_cell.length_a   1.000
_cell.length_b   1.000
_cell.length_c   1.000
_cell.angle_alpha   90.00
_cell.angle_beta   90.00
_cell.angle_gamma   90.00
#
_symmetry.space_group_name_H-M   'P 1'
#
loop_
_entity.id
_entity.type
_entity.pdbx_description
1 polymer ?
#
loop_
_entity_poly.entity_id
_entity_poly.type
_entity_poly.pdbx_seq_one_letter_code
_entity_poly.pdbx_strand_id
1 'polypeptide(L)'
;LFDQTLQRIDDLAAEGPVLAALRRFADDSSVRIMTIHKSKGLEFDVVFVWGVEDQTFWGKLDEERAAYFVAISRAKHQLYLTVADERPRPDGHQGRWHEQRSEHDEFVRYAAAQL
;
A
#
# COMPACT_ATOMS: atom_id res chain seq x y z
N LEU A 1 4.94 13.68 -7.83
CA LEU A 1 3.64 14.20 -7.39
C LEU A 1 3.44 14.05 -5.89
N PHE A 2 3.63 12.87 -5.39
CA PHE A 2 3.49 12.58 -3.96
C PHE A 2 4.50 13.35 -3.12
N ASP A 3 5.77 13.37 -3.54
CA ASP A 3 6.84 14.07 -2.83
C ASP A 3 6.63 15.58 -2.80
N GLN A 4 6.13 16.17 -3.89
CA GLN A 4 5.84 17.59 -3.94
C GLN A 4 4.71 17.99 -3.00
N THR A 5 3.68 17.14 -2.86
CA THR A 5 2.57 17.38 -1.95
C THR A 5 3.02 17.35 -0.50
N LEU A 6 3.86 16.37 -0.12
CA LEU A 6 4.40 16.27 1.22
C LEU A 6 5.31 17.45 1.56
N GLN A 7 6.14 17.88 0.62
CA GLN A 7 7.04 19.03 0.82
C GLN A 7 6.27 20.33 0.99
N ARG A 8 5.18 20.51 0.26
CA ARG A 8 4.30 21.69 0.43
C ARG A 8 3.68 21.72 1.82
N ILE A 9 3.28 20.57 2.33
CA ILE A 9 2.73 20.44 3.68
C ILE A 9 3.78 20.78 4.73
N ASP A 10 5.01 20.32 4.57
CA ASP A 10 6.12 20.63 5.46
C ASP A 10 6.47 22.12 5.45
N ASP A 11 6.49 22.75 4.28
CA ASP A 11 6.74 24.19 4.15
C ASP A 11 5.67 25.03 4.85
N LEU A 12 4.42 24.56 4.82
CA LEU A 12 3.32 25.21 5.51
C LEU A 12 3.29 24.88 7.00
N ALA A 13 4.07 23.91 7.44
CA ALA A 13 4.20 23.49 8.83
C ALA A 13 4.74 24.57 9.76
N ALA A 14 5.41 25.60 9.24
CA ALA A 14 5.95 26.70 10.01
C ALA A 14 4.91 27.75 10.40
N GLU A 15 3.66 27.65 9.93
CA GLU A 15 2.66 28.71 10.04
C GLU A 15 1.56 28.48 11.10
N GLY A 16 1.78 27.66 12.13
CA GLY A 16 0.91 27.56 13.32
C GLY A 16 -0.46 26.89 13.10
N PRO A 17 -1.60 27.53 13.44
CA PRO A 17 -2.93 26.89 13.39
C PRO A 17 -3.39 26.48 12.01
N VAL A 18 -2.87 27.12 10.97
CA VAL A 18 -3.12 26.75 9.58
C VAL A 18 -2.58 25.34 9.30
N LEU A 19 -1.50 24.96 9.99
CA LEU A 19 -0.90 23.65 9.87
C LEU A 19 -1.86 22.51 10.25
N ALA A 20 -2.60 22.67 11.35
CA ALA A 20 -3.54 21.63 11.80
C ALA A 20 -4.64 21.41 10.76
N ALA A 21 -5.17 22.49 10.17
CA ALA A 21 -6.18 22.40 9.10
C ALA A 21 -5.61 21.76 7.84
N LEU A 22 -4.37 22.11 7.47
CA LEU A 22 -3.70 21.54 6.30
C LEU A 22 -3.36 20.07 6.48
N ARG A 23 -2.98 19.67 7.69
CA ARG A 23 -2.75 18.26 8.00
C ARG A 23 -4.02 17.43 7.88
N ARG A 24 -5.16 17.94 8.35
CA ARG A 24 -6.44 17.27 8.16
C ARG A 24 -6.79 17.15 6.69
N PHE A 25 -6.62 18.22 5.94
CA PHE A 25 -6.86 18.22 4.50
C PHE A 25 -5.95 17.22 3.79
N ALA A 26 -4.68 17.18 4.16
CA ALA A 26 -3.72 16.23 3.61
C ALA A 26 -4.10 14.80 3.95
N ASP A 27 -4.52 14.52 5.19
CA ASP A 27 -4.95 13.19 5.62
C ASP A 27 -6.20 12.73 4.86
N ASP A 28 -7.14 13.63 4.60
CA ASP A 28 -8.40 13.30 3.92
C ASP A 28 -8.27 13.25 2.41
N SER A 29 -7.32 13.98 1.83
CA SER A 29 -7.21 14.18 0.38
C SER A 29 -5.93 13.60 -0.24
N SER A 30 -4.97 13.18 0.57
CA SER A 30 -3.68 12.65 0.10
C SER A 30 -3.71 11.16 -0.12
N VAL A 31 -2.81 10.69 -0.99
CA VAL A 31 -2.51 9.27 -1.08
C VAL A 31 -1.75 8.86 0.18
N ARG A 32 -2.23 7.86 0.88
CA ARG A 32 -1.60 7.34 2.09
C ARG A 32 -0.90 6.03 1.77
N ILE A 33 0.34 5.91 2.22
CA ILE A 33 1.13 4.69 2.09
C ILE A 33 1.30 4.10 3.48
N MET A 34 0.96 2.82 3.62
CA MET A 34 1.03 2.15 4.92
C MET A 34 1.19 0.64 4.77
N THR A 35 1.58 0.00 5.84
CA THR A 35 1.60 -1.46 5.90
C THR A 35 0.17 -2.00 6.05
N ILE A 36 -0.01 -3.27 5.71
CA ILE A 36 -1.30 -3.94 5.90
C ILE A 36 -1.72 -3.90 7.37
N HIS A 37 -0.78 -4.12 8.27
CA HIS A 37 -1.08 -4.11 9.71
C HIS A 37 -1.63 -2.76 10.20
N LYS A 38 -1.10 -1.67 9.67
CA LYS A 38 -1.57 -0.32 10.03
C LYS A 38 -2.93 0.01 9.42
N SER A 39 -3.34 -0.71 8.39
CA SER A 39 -4.63 -0.48 7.74
C SER A 39 -5.82 -1.12 8.48
N LYS A 40 -5.59 -1.93 9.49
CA LYS A 40 -6.65 -2.59 10.24
C LYS A 40 -7.61 -1.56 10.84
N GLY A 41 -8.91 -1.78 10.63
CA GLY A 41 -9.95 -0.88 11.10
C GLY A 41 -10.18 0.36 10.26
N LEU A 42 -9.39 0.56 9.22
CA LEU A 42 -9.54 1.68 8.30
C LEU A 42 -10.23 1.23 7.02
N GLU A 43 -10.85 2.17 6.32
CA GLU A 43 -11.45 1.93 5.01
C GLU A 43 -11.13 3.12 4.09
N PHE A 44 -10.97 2.83 2.81
CA PHE A 44 -10.64 3.83 1.81
C PHE A 44 -11.48 3.62 0.55
N ASP A 45 -11.80 4.68 -0.15
CA ASP A 45 -12.56 4.57 -1.39
C ASP A 45 -11.80 3.77 -2.44
N VAL A 46 -10.51 4.01 -2.55
CA VAL A 46 -9.63 3.36 -3.53
C VAL A 46 -8.42 2.82 -2.80
N VAL A 47 -8.11 1.56 -3.04
CA VAL A 47 -6.94 0.89 -2.46
C VAL A 47 -6.09 0.28 -3.56
N PHE A 48 -4.78 0.51 -3.50
CA PHE A 48 -3.78 -0.17 -4.31
C PHE A 48 -3.01 -1.12 -3.40
N VAL A 49 -3.08 -2.41 -3.69
CA VAL A 49 -2.23 -3.40 -3.01
C VAL A 49 -0.99 -3.60 -3.87
N TRP A 50 0.14 -3.17 -3.34
CA TRP A 50 1.39 -3.11 -4.10
C TRP A 50 2.12 -4.45 -4.06
N GLY A 51 2.41 -4.99 -5.25
CA GLY A 51 3.28 -6.15 -5.37
C GLY A 51 2.63 -7.47 -5.00
N VAL A 52 1.51 -7.83 -5.64
CA VAL A 52 0.84 -9.11 -5.39
C VAL A 52 1.57 -10.21 -6.18
N GLU A 53 2.76 -10.54 -5.71
CA GLU A 53 3.69 -11.51 -6.30
C GLU A 53 4.04 -12.58 -5.27
N ASP A 54 4.33 -13.80 -5.75
CA ASP A 54 4.71 -14.91 -4.89
C ASP A 54 5.88 -14.56 -3.97
N GLN A 55 6.84 -13.81 -4.50
CA GLN A 55 8.06 -13.46 -3.79
C GLN A 55 7.87 -12.36 -2.74
N THR A 56 6.75 -11.66 -2.77
CA THR A 56 6.40 -10.68 -1.75
C THR A 56 5.82 -11.35 -0.51
N PHE A 57 5.06 -12.42 -0.68
CA PHE A 57 4.37 -13.15 0.38
C PHE A 57 5.12 -14.45 0.69
N TRP A 58 6.23 -14.33 1.41
CA TRP A 58 7.14 -15.44 1.68
C TRP A 58 7.03 -16.02 3.10
N GLY A 59 6.10 -15.53 3.89
CA GLY A 59 5.83 -16.05 5.23
C GLY A 59 4.97 -17.31 5.24
N LYS A 60 4.41 -17.63 6.38
CA LYS A 60 3.48 -18.76 6.49
C LYS A 60 2.21 -18.45 5.71
N LEU A 61 1.77 -19.40 4.90
CA LEU A 61 0.65 -19.19 3.97
C LEU A 61 -0.63 -18.73 4.67
N ASP A 62 -0.98 -19.31 5.80
CA ASP A 62 -2.18 -18.92 6.53
C ASP A 62 -2.11 -17.48 7.04
N GLU A 63 -0.95 -17.06 7.52
CA GLU A 63 -0.72 -15.69 7.98
C GLU A 63 -0.76 -14.72 6.81
N GLU A 64 -0.15 -15.09 5.69
CA GLU A 64 -0.15 -14.26 4.48
C GLU A 64 -1.56 -14.13 3.90
N ARG A 65 -2.33 -15.19 3.91
CA ARG A 65 -3.74 -15.14 3.49
C ARG A 65 -4.55 -14.18 4.35
N ALA A 66 -4.40 -14.28 5.67
CA ALA A 66 -5.12 -13.41 6.60
C ALA A 66 -4.74 -11.94 6.38
N ALA A 67 -3.46 -11.65 6.23
CA ALA A 67 -2.99 -10.29 5.94
C ALA A 67 -3.55 -9.77 4.62
N TYR A 68 -3.51 -10.58 3.58
CA TYR A 68 -4.01 -10.19 2.26
C TYR A 68 -5.51 -9.88 2.30
N PHE A 69 -6.30 -10.70 2.99
CA PHE A 69 -7.75 -10.44 3.14
C PHE A 69 -8.01 -9.12 3.86
N VAL A 70 -7.19 -8.78 4.85
CA VAL A 70 -7.27 -7.45 5.48
C VAL A 70 -7.05 -6.37 4.43
N ALA A 71 -5.99 -6.50 3.63
CA ALA A 71 -5.64 -5.49 2.63
C ALA A 71 -6.76 -5.25 1.61
N ILE A 72 -7.29 -6.31 1.01
CA ILE A 72 -8.31 -6.18 -0.02
C ILE A 72 -9.67 -5.75 0.55
N SER A 73 -9.94 -6.01 1.81
CA SER A 73 -11.17 -5.60 2.46
C SER A 73 -11.19 -4.12 2.87
N ARG A 74 -10.08 -3.40 2.72
CA ARG A 74 -10.02 -1.96 3.03
C ARG A 74 -10.62 -1.09 1.94
N ALA A 75 -10.85 -1.64 0.74
CA ALA A 75 -11.41 -0.87 -0.38
C ALA A 75 -12.93 -0.83 -0.29
N LYS A 76 -13.50 0.37 -0.35
CA LYS A 76 -14.97 0.56 -0.41
C LYS A 76 -15.49 0.48 -1.84
N HIS A 77 -14.79 1.06 -2.80
CA HIS A 77 -15.29 1.21 -4.17
C HIS A 77 -14.38 0.62 -5.22
N GLN A 78 -13.08 0.81 -5.12
CA GLN A 78 -12.13 0.34 -6.13
C GLN A 78 -10.91 -0.30 -5.49
N LEU A 79 -10.53 -1.43 -6.03
CA LEU A 79 -9.34 -2.16 -5.61
C LEU A 79 -8.44 -2.39 -6.82
N TYR A 80 -7.18 -2.00 -6.70
CA TYR A 80 -6.16 -2.24 -7.71
C TYR A 80 -5.07 -3.11 -7.13
N LEU A 81 -4.67 -4.11 -7.87
CA LEU A 81 -3.53 -4.95 -7.54
C LEU A 81 -2.39 -4.64 -8.50
N THR A 82 -1.20 -4.47 -8.00
CA THR A 82 -0.05 -4.27 -8.86
C THR A 82 0.82 -5.53 -8.90
N VAL A 83 1.29 -5.87 -10.08
CA VAL A 83 2.16 -7.02 -10.31
C VAL A 83 3.29 -6.56 -11.23
N ALA A 84 4.51 -6.96 -10.93
CA ALA A 84 5.66 -6.71 -11.79
C ALA A 84 6.36 -8.03 -12.09
N ASP A 85 6.94 -8.15 -13.28
CA ASP A 85 7.73 -9.32 -13.64
C ASP A 85 9.14 -9.25 -13.04
N GLU A 86 9.61 -8.05 -12.81
CA GLU A 86 10.95 -7.81 -12.30
C GLU A 86 10.95 -6.62 -11.34
N ARG A 87 11.68 -6.78 -10.23
CA ARG A 87 11.91 -5.71 -9.26
C ARG A 87 13.39 -5.70 -8.89
N PRO A 88 14.15 -4.73 -9.41
CA PRO A 88 15.56 -4.61 -9.08
C PRO A 88 15.76 -4.45 -7.58
N ARG A 89 16.83 -5.03 -7.07
CA ARG A 89 17.17 -4.91 -5.66
C ARG A 89 17.42 -3.44 -5.30
N PRO A 90 16.71 -2.89 -4.32
CA PRO A 90 16.94 -1.51 -3.90
C PRO A 90 18.36 -1.31 -3.34
N ASP A 91 18.94 -0.14 -3.61
CA ASP A 91 20.24 0.19 -3.07
C ASP A 91 20.22 0.15 -1.55
N GLY A 92 21.25 -0.47 -0.97
CA GLY A 92 21.37 -0.60 0.48
C GLY A 92 20.50 -1.68 1.12
N HIS A 93 19.66 -2.37 0.35
CA HIS A 93 18.86 -3.46 0.88
C HIS A 93 19.73 -4.64 1.28
N GLN A 94 19.61 -5.07 2.52
CA GLN A 94 20.29 -6.26 3.04
C GLN A 94 19.24 -7.34 3.31
N GLY A 95 19.60 -8.58 2.98
CA GLY A 95 18.71 -9.70 3.14
C GLY A 95 18.25 -10.29 1.81
N ARG A 96 17.25 -11.16 1.89
CA ARG A 96 16.75 -11.85 0.72
C ARG A 96 16.00 -10.89 -0.21
N TRP A 97 16.30 -11.00 -1.50
CA TRP A 97 15.59 -10.26 -2.53
C TRP A 97 15.56 -11.09 -3.81
N HIS A 98 14.39 -11.24 -4.38
CA HIS A 98 14.19 -11.93 -5.67
C HIS A 98 13.87 -10.90 -6.72
N GLU A 99 14.76 -10.70 -7.68
CA GLU A 99 14.54 -9.74 -8.76
C GLU A 99 13.47 -10.22 -9.73
N GLN A 100 13.44 -11.52 -10.01
CA GLN A 100 12.40 -12.11 -10.86
C GLN A 100 11.14 -12.35 -10.05
N ARG A 101 10.02 -11.89 -10.57
CA ARG A 101 8.74 -11.91 -9.88
C ARG A 101 7.69 -12.65 -10.71
N SER A 102 6.76 -13.26 -10.02
CA SER A 102 5.63 -13.93 -10.64
C SER A 102 4.34 -13.55 -9.89
N GLU A 103 3.26 -13.38 -10.65
CA GLU A 103 1.94 -13.08 -10.11
C GLU A 103 1.53 -14.12 -9.06
N HIS A 104 0.97 -13.66 -7.96
CA HIS A 104 0.41 -14.55 -6.94
C HIS A 104 -1.00 -14.98 -7.37
N ASP A 105 -1.08 -16.07 -8.11
CA ASP A 105 -2.34 -16.52 -8.74
C ASP A 105 -3.48 -16.70 -7.74
N GLU A 106 -3.20 -17.31 -6.59
CA GLU A 106 -4.21 -17.53 -5.57
C GLU A 106 -4.80 -16.20 -5.09
N PHE A 107 -3.95 -15.22 -4.78
CA PHE A 107 -4.39 -13.93 -4.23
C PHE A 107 -5.12 -13.10 -5.27
N VAL A 108 -4.67 -13.12 -6.50
CA VAL A 108 -5.37 -12.42 -7.59
C VAL A 108 -6.77 -13.01 -7.79
N ARG A 109 -6.91 -14.33 -7.71
CA ARG A 109 -8.22 -14.97 -7.81
C ARG A 109 -9.16 -14.60 -6.67
N TYR A 110 -8.64 -14.50 -5.44
CA TYR A 110 -9.45 -14.05 -4.31
C TYR A 110 -9.99 -12.64 -4.52
N ALA A 111 -9.16 -11.72 -4.99
CA ALA A 111 -9.59 -10.35 -5.26
C ALA A 111 -10.66 -10.31 -6.37
N ALA A 112 -10.50 -11.09 -7.42
CA ALA A 112 -11.47 -11.18 -8.50
C ALA A 112 -12.82 -11.74 -8.01
N ALA A 113 -12.81 -12.66 -7.05
CA ALA A 113 -14.02 -13.24 -6.50
C ALA A 113 -14.81 -12.26 -5.60
N GLN A 114 -14.15 -11.21 -5.07
CA GLN A 114 -14.80 -10.18 -4.25
C GLN A 114 -15.52 -9.13 -5.09
N LEU A 115 -15.21 -9.05 -6.36
CA LEU A 115 -15.83 -8.13 -7.29
C LEU A 115 -17.03 -8.79 -7.95
#